data_8889a79efff44bc2683c7a472b17e897
#
_entry.id   8889a79efff44bc2683c7a472b17e897
#
_cell.length_a   1.000
_cell.length_b   1.000
_cell.length_c   1.000
_cell.angle_alpha   90.00
_cell.angle_beta   90.00
_cell.angle_gamma   90.00
#
_symmetry.space_group_name_H-M   'P 1'
#
loop_
_entity.id
_entity.type
_entity.pdbx_description
1 polymer ?
#
loop_
_entity_poly.entity_id
_entity_poly.type
_entity_poly.pdbx_seq_one_letter_code
_entity_poly.pdbx_strand_id
1 'polypeptide(L)'
;KKAKRDPKEILFIEEADPTQERWYGRKVTVDEAKEISQIEDVRFLESFDGVFDMMMTREDVKSLYFDCYRHQQEDLPDYNAVKAKEYAALYPGHPIRNLFPYVAQMRMQKDADEVAQLKTAIEITDNALQYVMKHLEPGMAEYQAQADFEYQIMYQGADGTSFPTIAGSGANGTMLHYETNRDICEDGTLLLMDLGAKYQGYCADITRTYPVNGHFTQQQRAVYEVVLEANRTIAKSAKPGM
;
A
#
# COMPACT_ATOMS: atom_id res chain seq x y z
N LYS A 1 -7.55 15.16 -42.24
CA LYS A 1 -6.95 14.44 -41.10
C LYS A 1 -6.94 15.42 -39.93
N LYS A 2 -7.87 15.27 -38.95
CA LYS A 2 -7.77 15.98 -37.65
C LYS A 2 -6.47 15.50 -37.02
N ALA A 3 -5.57 16.44 -36.68
CA ALA A 3 -4.39 16.14 -35.88
C ALA A 3 -4.86 15.42 -34.62
N LYS A 4 -4.23 14.26 -34.27
CA LYS A 4 -4.40 13.67 -32.96
C LYS A 4 -4.00 14.76 -31.96
N ARG A 5 -4.97 15.27 -31.19
CA ARG A 5 -4.65 16.08 -30.04
C ARG A 5 -3.96 15.15 -29.05
N ASP A 6 -2.78 15.52 -28.60
CA ASP A 6 -2.16 14.86 -27.45
C ASP A 6 -3.13 14.91 -26.27
N PRO A 7 -3.18 13.87 -25.41
CA PRO A 7 -4.00 13.90 -24.22
C PRO A 7 -3.64 15.14 -23.41
N LYS A 8 -4.65 15.91 -23.01
CA LYS A 8 -4.44 17.10 -22.20
C LYS A 8 -4.34 16.67 -20.74
N GLU A 9 -3.17 16.87 -20.17
CA GLU A 9 -2.91 16.63 -18.76
C GLU A 9 -2.87 17.97 -18.02
N ILE A 10 -3.63 18.07 -16.93
CA ILE A 10 -3.65 19.26 -16.07
C ILE A 10 -3.48 18.77 -14.64
N LEU A 11 -2.44 19.26 -13.96
CA LEU A 11 -2.22 19.03 -12.54
C LEU A 11 -2.75 20.23 -11.75
N PHE A 12 -3.57 19.96 -10.74
CA PHE A 12 -4.04 20.98 -9.81
C PHE A 12 -3.36 20.84 -8.47
N ILE A 13 -2.76 21.91 -7.97
CA ILE A 13 -2.09 21.98 -6.68
C ILE A 13 -2.74 23.04 -5.80
N GLU A 14 -2.58 22.92 -4.50
CA GLU A 14 -3.03 23.96 -3.57
C GLU A 14 -2.11 25.17 -3.63
N GLU A 15 -2.69 26.37 -3.56
CA GLU A 15 -1.90 27.60 -3.43
C GLU A 15 -1.25 27.67 -2.04
N ALA A 16 -0.03 28.21 -2.00
CA ALA A 16 0.70 28.36 -0.74
C ALA A 16 0.05 29.46 0.12
N ASP A 17 -0.32 29.13 1.35
CA ASP A 17 -0.73 30.08 2.39
C ASP A 17 0.36 30.17 3.47
N PRO A 18 1.00 31.33 3.64
CA PRO A 18 2.08 31.48 4.61
C PRO A 18 1.67 31.13 6.05
N THR A 19 0.39 31.25 6.40
CA THR A 19 -0.11 30.87 7.72
C THR A 19 -0.16 29.36 7.87
N GLN A 20 -0.65 28.65 6.86
CA GLN A 20 -0.68 27.18 6.86
C GLN A 20 0.71 26.57 6.75
N GLU A 21 1.61 27.18 5.96
CA GLU A 21 2.99 26.71 5.82
C GLU A 21 3.76 26.74 7.15
N ARG A 22 3.44 27.65 8.07
CA ARG A 22 4.03 27.66 9.42
C ARG A 22 3.63 26.43 10.26
N TRP A 23 2.48 25.84 9.98
CA TRP A 23 1.95 24.71 10.74
C TRP A 23 2.27 23.35 10.07
N TYR A 24 2.21 23.30 8.76
CA TYR A 24 2.25 22.05 8.00
C TYR A 24 3.47 21.90 7.09
N GLY A 25 4.36 22.91 7.07
CA GLY A 25 5.51 22.93 6.17
C GLY A 25 5.20 23.57 4.82
N ARG A 26 6.25 23.80 4.07
CA ARG A 26 6.19 24.46 2.75
C ARG A 26 5.44 23.59 1.73
N LYS A 27 4.54 24.22 0.97
CA LYS A 27 3.87 23.59 -0.17
C LYS A 27 4.75 23.58 -1.42
N VAL A 28 4.49 22.62 -2.30
CA VAL A 28 5.17 22.49 -3.59
C VAL A 28 4.80 23.69 -4.48
N THR A 29 5.78 24.33 -5.07
CA THR A 29 5.56 25.43 -6.04
C THR A 29 5.14 24.88 -7.41
N VAL A 30 4.62 25.74 -8.28
CA VAL A 30 4.24 25.37 -9.66
C VAL A 30 5.44 24.80 -10.43
N ASP A 31 6.62 25.40 -10.30
CA ASP A 31 7.83 24.95 -11.01
C ASP A 31 8.31 23.58 -10.50
N GLU A 32 8.32 23.38 -9.18
CA GLU A 32 8.64 22.07 -8.59
C GLU A 32 7.61 21.00 -8.97
N ALA A 33 6.32 21.35 -8.98
CA ALA A 33 5.28 20.43 -9.41
C ALA A 33 5.44 19.99 -10.87
N LYS A 34 5.85 20.90 -11.77
CA LYS A 34 6.20 20.57 -13.15
C LYS A 34 7.41 19.64 -13.23
N GLU A 35 8.46 19.95 -12.47
CA GLU A 35 9.69 19.14 -12.45
C GLU A 35 9.41 17.72 -11.94
N ILE A 36 8.63 17.59 -10.86
CA ILE A 36 8.32 16.29 -10.26
C ILE A 36 7.37 15.46 -11.14
N SER A 37 6.28 16.09 -11.62
CA SER A 37 5.21 15.38 -12.35
C SER A 37 5.48 15.24 -13.85
N GLN A 38 6.38 16.05 -14.42
CA GLN A 38 6.58 16.21 -15.86
C GLN A 38 5.33 16.72 -16.62
N ILE A 39 4.34 17.29 -15.87
CA ILE A 39 3.13 17.88 -16.44
C ILE A 39 3.33 19.39 -16.59
N GLU A 40 3.23 19.90 -17.81
CA GLU A 40 3.46 21.32 -18.12
C GLU A 40 2.32 22.25 -17.67
N ASP A 41 1.06 21.79 -17.75
CA ASP A 41 -0.11 22.58 -17.37
C ASP A 41 -0.44 22.36 -15.88
N VAL A 42 0.23 23.14 -15.02
CA VAL A 42 0.00 23.13 -13.55
C VAL A 42 -0.79 24.35 -13.15
N ARG A 43 -1.89 24.17 -12.42
CA ARG A 43 -2.82 25.21 -11.99
C ARG A 43 -3.13 25.12 -10.51
N PHE A 44 -3.70 26.17 -9.93
CA PHE A 44 -4.20 26.12 -8.56
C PHE A 44 -5.58 25.48 -8.48
N LEU A 45 -5.82 24.76 -7.39
CA LEU A 45 -7.02 23.95 -7.17
C LEU A 45 -8.31 24.78 -7.20
N GLU A 46 -8.25 26.05 -6.78
CA GLU A 46 -9.36 27.01 -6.80
C GLU A 46 -9.91 27.25 -8.22
N SER A 47 -9.07 27.02 -9.24
CA SER A 47 -9.49 27.16 -10.65
C SER A 47 -10.14 25.89 -11.22
N PHE A 48 -10.15 24.77 -10.47
CA PHE A 48 -10.57 23.46 -10.98
C PHE A 48 -11.98 23.46 -11.54
N ASP A 49 -12.96 23.95 -10.76
CA ASP A 49 -14.37 23.92 -11.17
C ASP A 49 -14.63 24.71 -12.45
N GLY A 50 -14.02 25.90 -12.58
CA GLY A 50 -14.15 26.71 -13.79
C GLY A 50 -13.49 26.09 -15.02
N VAL A 51 -12.33 25.45 -14.84
CA VAL A 51 -11.64 24.73 -15.92
C VAL A 51 -12.44 23.51 -16.33
N PHE A 52 -12.95 22.76 -15.37
CA PHE A 52 -13.72 21.55 -15.61
C PHE A 52 -15.04 21.88 -16.35
N ASP A 53 -15.79 22.88 -15.89
CA ASP A 53 -17.02 23.33 -16.53
C ASP A 53 -16.76 23.79 -17.99
N MET A 54 -15.68 24.54 -18.20
CA MET A 54 -15.29 24.95 -19.56
C MET A 54 -15.00 23.73 -20.44
N MET A 55 -14.33 22.70 -19.94
CA MET A 55 -14.06 21.47 -20.69
C MET A 55 -15.36 20.74 -21.03
N MET A 56 -16.25 20.60 -20.07
CA MET A 56 -17.53 19.91 -20.24
C MET A 56 -18.48 20.63 -21.22
N THR A 57 -18.45 21.96 -21.26
CA THR A 57 -19.36 22.76 -22.09
C THR A 57 -18.81 23.09 -23.47
N ARG A 58 -17.49 23.14 -23.64
CA ARG A 58 -16.85 23.61 -24.89
C ARG A 58 -16.00 22.58 -25.61
N GLU A 59 -15.63 21.47 -24.96
CA GLU A 59 -14.85 20.42 -25.55
C GLU A 59 -15.72 19.19 -25.88
N ASP A 60 -15.27 18.35 -26.83
CA ASP A 60 -15.99 17.12 -27.21
C ASP A 60 -15.70 16.01 -26.17
N VAL A 61 -16.10 16.22 -24.92
CA VAL A 61 -16.03 15.23 -23.85
C VAL A 61 -17.18 14.24 -24.00
N LYS A 62 -16.89 12.95 -24.09
CA LYS A 62 -17.91 11.90 -24.32
C LYS A 62 -18.29 11.14 -23.06
N SER A 63 -17.41 11.05 -22.10
CA SER A 63 -17.62 10.31 -20.85
C SER A 63 -16.70 10.84 -19.77
N LEU A 64 -17.12 10.69 -18.52
CA LEU A 64 -16.30 10.94 -17.34
C LEU A 64 -15.91 9.60 -16.72
N TYR A 65 -14.66 9.48 -16.30
CA TYR A 65 -14.15 8.29 -15.64
C TYR A 65 -13.75 8.64 -14.21
N PHE A 66 -14.25 7.86 -13.25
CA PHE A 66 -13.88 7.96 -11.84
C PHE A 66 -13.37 6.61 -11.39
N ASP A 67 -12.37 6.60 -10.52
CA ASP A 67 -11.93 5.38 -9.84
C ASP A 67 -12.94 5.06 -8.72
N CYS A 68 -13.93 4.23 -9.08
CA CYS A 68 -15.02 3.83 -8.19
C CYS A 68 -14.82 2.38 -7.74
N TYR A 69 -13.71 2.12 -7.07
CA TYR A 69 -13.47 0.83 -6.44
C TYR A 69 -14.37 0.67 -5.20
N ARG A 70 -14.92 -0.53 -5.02
CA ARG A 70 -15.63 -0.93 -3.81
C ARG A 70 -15.28 -2.38 -3.51
N HIS A 71 -14.80 -2.63 -2.29
CA HIS A 71 -14.42 -3.99 -1.89
C HIS A 71 -15.65 -4.82 -1.53
N GLN A 72 -16.59 -4.24 -0.75
CA GLN A 72 -17.86 -4.88 -0.37
C GLN A 72 -19.04 -3.96 -0.66
N GLN A 73 -20.23 -4.53 -0.76
CA GLN A 73 -21.44 -3.77 -1.07
C GLN A 73 -21.78 -2.75 0.02
N GLU A 74 -21.46 -3.11 1.26
CA GLU A 74 -21.72 -2.32 2.48
C GLU A 74 -20.73 -1.20 2.72
N ASP A 75 -19.60 -1.16 1.97
CA ASP A 75 -18.59 -0.13 2.12
C ASP A 75 -19.20 1.25 1.89
N LEU A 76 -18.80 2.20 2.74
CA LEU A 76 -19.16 3.60 2.54
C LEU A 76 -18.59 4.09 1.21
N PRO A 77 -19.36 4.92 0.47
CA PRO A 77 -18.84 5.52 -0.76
C PRO A 77 -17.59 6.34 -0.46
N ASP A 78 -16.54 6.11 -1.20
CA ASP A 78 -15.35 6.94 -1.17
C ASP A 78 -15.60 8.31 -1.84
N TYR A 79 -14.58 9.18 -1.81
CA TYR A 79 -14.65 10.51 -2.41
C TYR A 79 -15.00 10.44 -3.90
N ASN A 80 -14.42 9.52 -4.66
CA ASN A 80 -14.66 9.37 -6.08
C ASN A 80 -16.09 8.93 -6.38
N ALA A 81 -16.66 8.01 -5.61
CA ALA A 81 -18.04 7.56 -5.75
C ALA A 81 -19.05 8.68 -5.43
N VAL A 82 -18.75 9.51 -4.42
CA VAL A 82 -19.56 10.70 -4.10
C VAL A 82 -19.50 11.70 -5.24
N LYS A 83 -18.30 12.05 -5.71
CA LYS A 83 -18.11 12.98 -6.82
C LYS A 83 -18.73 12.48 -8.12
N ALA A 84 -18.64 11.19 -8.43
CA ALA A 84 -19.28 10.60 -9.60
C ALA A 84 -20.79 10.85 -9.62
N LYS A 85 -21.48 10.71 -8.47
CA LYS A 85 -22.93 11.03 -8.35
C LYS A 85 -23.21 12.52 -8.56
N GLU A 86 -22.39 13.38 -7.96
CA GLU A 86 -22.51 14.83 -8.09
C GLU A 86 -22.38 15.28 -9.55
N TYR A 87 -21.35 14.80 -10.24
CA TYR A 87 -21.09 15.13 -11.63
C TYR A 87 -22.11 14.50 -12.58
N ALA A 88 -22.66 13.33 -12.28
CA ALA A 88 -23.75 12.76 -13.04
C ALA A 88 -25.02 13.63 -13.03
N ALA A 89 -25.27 14.31 -11.89
CA ALA A 89 -26.40 15.24 -11.77
C ALA A 89 -26.12 16.57 -12.49
N LEU A 90 -24.89 17.11 -12.41
CA LEU A 90 -24.49 18.36 -13.05
C LEU A 90 -24.39 18.25 -14.58
N TYR A 91 -23.93 17.11 -15.08
CA TYR A 91 -23.66 16.87 -16.50
C TYR A 91 -24.39 15.62 -17.01
N PRO A 92 -25.74 15.62 -17.03
CA PRO A 92 -26.53 14.41 -17.35
C PRO A 92 -26.34 13.90 -18.80
N GLY A 93 -25.79 14.72 -19.68
CA GLY A 93 -25.43 14.31 -21.05
C GLY A 93 -24.14 13.49 -21.18
N HIS A 94 -23.39 13.34 -20.06
CA HIS A 94 -22.09 12.68 -20.05
C HIS A 94 -22.12 11.44 -19.16
N PRO A 95 -22.04 10.22 -19.72
CA PRO A 95 -22.08 9.00 -18.94
C PRO A 95 -20.85 8.88 -18.02
N ILE A 96 -21.10 8.49 -16.79
CA ILE A 96 -20.06 8.13 -15.81
C ILE A 96 -19.61 6.69 -16.05
N ARG A 97 -18.31 6.46 -16.06
CA ARG A 97 -17.68 5.16 -16.23
C ARG A 97 -16.69 4.88 -15.10
N ASN A 98 -16.57 3.61 -14.72
CA ASN A 98 -15.58 3.19 -13.72
C ASN A 98 -14.19 3.06 -14.36
N LEU A 99 -13.21 3.76 -13.80
CA LEU A 99 -11.80 3.72 -14.21
C LEU A 99 -11.07 2.49 -13.64
N PHE A 100 -11.51 2.00 -12.47
CA PHE A 100 -10.83 0.94 -11.72
C PHE A 100 -10.42 -0.29 -12.56
N PRO A 101 -11.28 -0.88 -13.42
CA PRO A 101 -10.89 -2.07 -14.19
C PRO A 101 -9.69 -1.84 -15.11
N TYR A 102 -9.54 -0.64 -15.66
CA TYR A 102 -8.41 -0.29 -16.52
C TYR A 102 -7.11 -0.13 -15.71
N VAL A 103 -7.20 0.57 -14.58
CA VAL A 103 -6.06 0.73 -13.65
C VAL A 103 -5.64 -0.64 -13.08
N ALA A 104 -6.61 -1.47 -12.68
CA ALA A 104 -6.33 -2.82 -12.18
C ALA A 104 -5.59 -3.67 -13.22
N GLN A 105 -6.01 -3.61 -14.49
CA GLN A 105 -5.36 -4.32 -15.57
C GLN A 105 -3.91 -3.85 -15.79
N MET A 106 -3.66 -2.55 -15.75
CA MET A 106 -2.30 -1.99 -15.85
C MET A 106 -1.41 -2.45 -14.69
N ARG A 107 -1.96 -2.49 -13.47
CA ARG A 107 -1.23 -2.91 -12.26
C ARG A 107 -0.97 -4.41 -12.16
N MET A 108 -1.65 -5.25 -12.92
CA MET A 108 -1.42 -6.70 -12.91
C MET A 108 -0.03 -7.08 -13.40
N GLN A 109 0.49 -6.38 -14.41
CA GLN A 109 1.81 -6.63 -14.96
C GLN A 109 2.78 -5.52 -14.51
N LYS A 110 3.74 -5.90 -13.66
CA LYS A 110 4.73 -4.98 -13.11
C LYS A 110 5.85 -4.74 -14.10
N ASP A 111 6.26 -3.49 -14.24
CA ASP A 111 7.47 -3.12 -14.99
C ASP A 111 8.74 -3.31 -14.14
N ALA A 112 9.89 -2.92 -14.71
CA ALA A 112 11.19 -3.13 -14.05
C ALA A 112 11.38 -2.26 -12.80
N ASP A 113 10.84 -1.04 -12.81
CA ASP A 113 10.95 -0.11 -11.69
C ASP A 113 10.03 -0.54 -10.54
N GLU A 114 8.80 -0.97 -10.84
CA GLU A 114 7.88 -1.54 -9.87
C GLU A 114 8.47 -2.79 -9.19
N VAL A 115 9.11 -3.68 -9.98
CA VAL A 115 9.79 -4.87 -9.44
C VAL A 115 10.98 -4.47 -8.55
N ALA A 116 11.70 -3.41 -8.88
CA ALA A 116 12.80 -2.91 -8.05
C ALA A 116 12.28 -2.43 -6.68
N GLN A 117 11.19 -1.65 -6.65
CA GLN A 117 10.56 -1.17 -5.41
C GLN A 117 10.04 -2.34 -4.53
N LEU A 118 9.38 -3.33 -5.15
CA LEU A 118 8.95 -4.54 -4.44
C LEU A 118 10.13 -5.28 -3.80
N LYS A 119 11.24 -5.43 -4.52
CA LYS A 119 12.45 -6.07 -3.97
C LYS A 119 13.02 -5.28 -2.80
N THR A 120 13.06 -3.95 -2.88
CA THR A 120 13.51 -3.10 -1.77
C THR A 120 12.60 -3.26 -0.55
N ALA A 121 11.28 -3.26 -0.73
CA ALA A 121 10.34 -3.49 0.37
C ALA A 121 10.55 -4.88 1.04
N ILE A 122 10.78 -5.92 0.23
CA ILE A 122 11.08 -7.27 0.71
C ILE A 122 12.41 -7.30 1.47
N GLU A 123 13.46 -6.66 0.97
CA GLU A 123 14.78 -6.62 1.61
C GLU A 123 14.73 -5.89 2.97
N ILE A 124 14.05 -4.74 3.04
CA ILE A 124 13.81 -4.00 4.29
C ILE A 124 13.08 -4.90 5.29
N THR A 125 12.05 -5.62 4.85
CA THR A 125 11.27 -6.54 5.71
C THR A 125 12.13 -7.69 6.22
N ASP A 126 12.92 -8.33 5.35
CA ASP A 126 13.79 -9.44 5.74
C ASP A 126 14.85 -9.01 6.76
N ASN A 127 15.52 -7.87 6.54
CA ASN A 127 16.47 -7.30 7.46
C ASN A 127 15.85 -7.01 8.84
N ALA A 128 14.63 -6.46 8.86
CA ALA A 128 13.92 -6.17 10.09
C ALA A 128 13.50 -7.45 10.83
N LEU A 129 13.03 -8.48 10.11
CA LEU A 129 12.75 -9.79 10.68
C LEU A 129 14.00 -10.43 11.31
N GLN A 130 15.13 -10.35 10.62
CA GLN A 130 16.40 -10.87 11.16
C GLN A 130 16.82 -10.12 12.44
N TYR A 131 16.52 -8.85 12.53
CA TYR A 131 16.74 -8.09 13.76
C TYR A 131 15.86 -8.62 14.90
N VAL A 132 14.54 -8.74 14.68
CA VAL A 132 13.61 -9.30 15.67
C VAL A 132 14.05 -10.68 16.13
N MET A 133 14.39 -11.58 15.20
CA MET A 133 14.85 -12.95 15.52
C MET A 133 16.10 -12.98 16.42
N LYS A 134 16.97 -11.98 16.34
CA LYS A 134 18.17 -11.87 17.17
C LYS A 134 17.91 -11.30 18.55
N HIS A 135 16.83 -10.54 18.72
CA HIS A 135 16.50 -9.84 19.98
C HIS A 135 15.33 -10.48 20.73
N LEU A 136 14.58 -11.36 20.07
CA LEU A 136 13.48 -12.08 20.69
C LEU A 136 14.00 -13.00 21.80
N GLU A 137 13.43 -12.84 23.01
CA GLU A 137 13.73 -13.69 24.15
C GLU A 137 12.46 -13.97 24.97
N PRO A 138 12.44 -15.09 25.73
CA PRO A 138 11.33 -15.41 26.61
C PRO A 138 11.06 -14.28 27.63
N GLY A 139 9.77 -13.94 27.79
CA GLY A 139 9.32 -12.87 28.67
C GLY A 139 9.07 -11.54 27.96
N MET A 140 9.49 -11.37 26.71
CA MET A 140 9.05 -10.23 25.90
C MET A 140 7.56 -10.30 25.61
N ALA A 141 6.90 -9.15 25.53
CA ALA A 141 5.54 -9.08 25.02
C ALA A 141 5.51 -9.01 23.48
N GLU A 142 4.45 -9.51 22.87
CA GLU A 142 4.25 -9.50 21.42
C GLU A 142 4.43 -8.10 20.80
N TYR A 143 3.91 -7.04 21.46
CA TYR A 143 4.09 -5.65 21.02
C TYR A 143 5.56 -5.17 21.04
N GLN A 144 6.42 -5.78 21.83
CA GLN A 144 7.85 -5.44 21.82
C GLN A 144 8.51 -5.99 20.55
N ALA A 145 8.18 -7.22 20.14
CA ALA A 145 8.62 -7.76 18.84
C ALA A 145 8.07 -6.95 17.67
N GLN A 146 6.81 -6.48 17.75
CA GLN A 146 6.23 -5.55 16.78
C GLN A 146 7.03 -4.22 16.76
N ALA A 147 7.32 -3.63 17.90
CA ALA A 147 8.05 -2.37 17.99
C ALA A 147 9.48 -2.49 17.41
N ASP A 148 10.15 -3.60 17.65
CA ASP A 148 11.47 -3.89 17.08
C ASP A 148 11.43 -3.96 15.54
N PHE A 149 10.41 -4.62 15.00
CA PHE A 149 10.21 -4.66 13.56
C PHE A 149 9.92 -3.27 12.97
N GLU A 150 8.96 -2.55 13.54
CA GLU A 150 8.54 -1.23 13.05
C GLU A 150 9.66 -0.19 13.16
N TYR A 151 10.44 -0.24 14.25
CA TYR A 151 11.66 0.57 14.38
C TYR A 151 12.64 0.27 13.23
N GLN A 152 12.89 -0.98 12.95
CA GLN A 152 13.88 -1.38 11.94
C GLN A 152 13.47 -1.01 10.52
N ILE A 153 12.21 -1.18 10.15
CA ILE A 153 11.77 -0.77 8.80
C ILE A 153 11.84 0.75 8.62
N MET A 154 11.47 1.52 9.65
CA MET A 154 11.60 2.99 9.62
C MET A 154 13.06 3.44 9.56
N TYR A 155 13.94 2.78 10.31
CA TYR A 155 15.37 3.08 10.29
C TYR A 155 16.00 2.86 8.92
N GLN A 156 15.48 1.91 8.14
CA GLN A 156 15.91 1.62 6.77
C GLN A 156 15.21 2.47 5.71
N GLY A 157 14.35 3.41 6.08
CA GLY A 157 13.72 4.37 5.17
C GLY A 157 12.42 3.88 4.52
N ALA A 158 11.73 2.91 5.14
CA ALA A 158 10.38 2.55 4.71
C ALA A 158 9.38 3.68 5.00
N ASP A 159 8.34 3.78 4.19
CA ASP A 159 7.21 4.72 4.39
C ASP A 159 6.34 4.35 5.60
N GLY A 160 6.46 3.12 6.09
CA GLY A 160 5.70 2.53 7.19
C GLY A 160 5.48 1.04 7.00
N THR A 161 4.51 0.48 7.74
CA THR A 161 4.07 -0.91 7.57
C THR A 161 3.13 -1.06 6.38
N SER A 162 3.16 -2.23 5.73
CA SER A 162 2.25 -2.57 4.63
C SER A 162 0.80 -2.72 5.09
N PHE A 163 0.64 -3.27 6.30
CA PHE A 163 -0.62 -3.52 7.01
C PHE A 163 -0.32 -3.59 8.52
N PRO A 164 -1.34 -3.62 9.40
CA PRO A 164 -1.12 -3.77 10.83
C PRO A 164 -0.30 -5.02 11.14
N THR A 165 0.81 -4.86 11.85
CA THR A 165 1.72 -5.97 12.20
C THR A 165 1.02 -7.00 13.06
N ILE A 166 1.08 -8.26 12.69
CA ILE A 166 0.59 -9.40 13.45
C ILE A 166 1.78 -10.06 14.14
N ALA A 167 1.72 -10.18 15.47
CA ALA A 167 2.71 -10.86 16.29
C ALA A 167 1.99 -11.78 17.28
N GLY A 168 1.78 -13.03 16.91
CA GLY A 168 1.02 -14.00 17.70
C GLY A 168 1.91 -15.06 18.33
N SER A 169 1.99 -15.07 19.67
CA SER A 169 2.74 -16.05 20.45
C SER A 169 1.85 -17.24 20.87
N GLY A 170 2.39 -18.44 20.83
CA GLY A 170 1.69 -19.66 21.28
C GLY A 170 0.35 -19.85 20.55
N ALA A 171 -0.78 -19.88 21.30
CA ALA A 171 -2.11 -20.05 20.75
C ALA A 171 -2.55 -18.89 19.84
N ASN A 172 -2.09 -17.67 20.10
CA ASN A 172 -2.43 -16.49 19.30
C ASN A 172 -1.96 -16.62 17.85
N GLY A 173 -0.84 -17.31 17.60
CA GLY A 173 -0.34 -17.61 16.26
C GLY A 173 -1.25 -18.51 15.41
N THR A 174 -2.36 -19.02 15.95
CA THR A 174 -3.38 -19.77 15.20
C THR A 174 -4.53 -18.91 14.68
N MET A 175 -4.58 -17.63 15.07
CA MET A 175 -5.56 -16.65 14.60
C MET A 175 -4.98 -15.85 13.44
N LEU A 176 -5.62 -15.92 12.26
CA LEU A 176 -5.07 -15.34 11.03
C LEU A 176 -4.84 -13.82 11.11
N HIS A 177 -5.82 -13.08 11.62
CA HIS A 177 -5.71 -11.62 11.75
C HIS A 177 -5.70 -11.22 13.24
N TYR A 178 -4.67 -11.71 13.95
CA TYR A 178 -4.45 -11.37 15.36
C TYR A 178 -3.66 -10.05 15.45
N GLU A 179 -4.34 -8.97 15.78
CA GLU A 179 -3.76 -7.63 15.86
C GLU A 179 -3.63 -7.10 17.30
N THR A 180 -4.01 -7.89 18.30
CA THR A 180 -3.97 -7.44 19.70
C THR A 180 -2.54 -7.28 20.20
N ASN A 181 -1.65 -8.22 19.89
CA ASN A 181 -0.21 -8.22 20.16
C ASN A 181 0.13 -7.86 21.62
N ARG A 182 -0.55 -8.50 22.62
CA ARG A 182 -0.41 -8.10 24.03
C ARG A 182 0.10 -9.19 24.96
N ASP A 183 0.10 -10.43 24.52
CA ASP A 183 0.51 -11.55 25.37
C ASP A 183 2.04 -11.64 25.50
N ILE A 184 2.47 -12.43 26.46
CA ILE A 184 3.89 -12.67 26.72
C ILE A 184 4.36 -13.84 25.87
N CYS A 185 5.49 -13.67 25.21
CA CYS A 185 6.20 -14.72 24.51
C CYS A 185 6.87 -15.66 25.52
N GLU A 186 6.21 -16.77 25.85
CA GLU A 186 6.70 -17.71 26.84
C GLU A 186 7.80 -18.62 26.29
N ASP A 187 8.68 -19.09 27.19
CA ASP A 187 9.73 -20.04 26.85
C ASP A 187 9.12 -21.34 26.26
N GLY A 188 9.73 -21.86 25.22
CA GLY A 188 9.29 -23.09 24.53
C GLY A 188 8.07 -22.91 23.62
N THR A 189 7.52 -21.69 23.49
CA THR A 189 6.47 -21.39 22.50
C THR A 189 7.05 -20.90 21.17
N LEU A 190 6.18 -20.79 20.16
CA LEU A 190 6.49 -20.20 18.86
C LEU A 190 5.90 -18.79 18.79
N LEU A 191 6.60 -17.88 18.14
CA LEU A 191 6.06 -16.59 17.71
C LEU A 191 5.86 -16.64 16.18
N LEU A 192 4.63 -16.41 15.73
CA LEU A 192 4.30 -16.14 14.35
C LEU A 192 4.28 -14.63 14.16
N MET A 193 5.00 -14.14 13.17
CA MET A 193 4.88 -12.75 12.72
C MET A 193 4.47 -12.70 11.27
N ASP A 194 3.41 -11.92 11.00
CA ASP A 194 2.93 -11.58 9.67
C ASP A 194 2.97 -10.06 9.50
N LEU A 195 3.79 -9.61 8.55
CA LEU A 195 4.23 -8.22 8.50
C LEU A 195 4.87 -7.86 7.16
N GLY A 196 5.04 -6.59 6.92
CA GLY A 196 5.74 -6.09 5.74
C GLY A 196 6.07 -4.61 5.81
N ALA A 197 7.13 -4.22 5.13
CA ALA A 197 7.48 -2.83 4.91
C ALA A 197 6.78 -2.30 3.65
N LYS A 198 6.34 -1.05 3.71
CA LYS A 198 5.90 -0.27 2.57
C LYS A 198 7.04 0.65 2.14
N TYR A 199 7.39 0.61 0.86
CA TYR A 199 8.45 1.44 0.29
C TYR A 199 8.03 2.00 -1.06
N GLN A 200 8.01 3.32 -1.19
CA GLN A 200 7.57 4.06 -2.38
C GLN A 200 6.25 3.55 -2.99
N GLY A 201 5.27 3.28 -2.10
CA GLY A 201 3.95 2.81 -2.48
C GLY A 201 3.84 1.30 -2.72
N TYR A 202 4.93 0.54 -2.69
CA TYR A 202 4.95 -0.92 -2.84
C TYR A 202 5.09 -1.62 -1.49
N CYS A 203 4.35 -2.71 -1.32
CA CYS A 203 4.20 -3.40 -0.05
C CYS A 203 4.82 -4.79 -0.11
N ALA A 204 5.63 -5.15 0.91
CA ALA A 204 5.97 -6.53 1.18
C ALA A 204 4.91 -7.17 2.09
N ASP A 205 4.81 -8.48 2.04
CA ASP A 205 3.91 -9.31 2.84
C ASP A 205 4.63 -10.64 3.11
N ILE A 206 5.11 -10.81 4.36
CA ILE A 206 5.96 -11.93 4.74
C ILE A 206 5.52 -12.47 6.10
N THR A 207 5.13 -13.75 6.12
CA THR A 207 4.88 -14.48 7.37
C THR A 207 6.07 -15.37 7.72
N ARG A 208 6.51 -15.33 8.98
CA ARG A 208 7.52 -16.22 9.54
C ARG A 208 7.12 -16.68 10.94
N THR A 209 7.48 -17.93 11.24
CA THR A 209 7.27 -18.53 12.56
C THR A 209 8.59 -19.07 13.08
N TYR A 210 8.94 -18.71 14.31
CA TYR A 210 10.19 -19.11 14.94
C TYR A 210 10.03 -19.32 16.45
N PRO A 211 10.88 -20.17 17.07
CA PRO A 211 10.80 -20.41 18.50
C PRO A 211 11.29 -19.21 19.29
N VAL A 212 10.54 -18.84 20.34
CA VAL A 212 10.83 -17.67 21.19
C VAL A 212 12.22 -17.75 21.82
N ASN A 213 12.67 -18.95 22.20
CA ASN A 213 13.99 -19.20 22.79
C ASN A 213 15.09 -19.60 21.77
N GLY A 214 14.82 -19.49 20.47
CA GLY A 214 15.75 -19.84 19.41
C GLY A 214 15.87 -21.36 19.12
N HIS A 215 15.13 -22.23 19.81
CA HIS A 215 15.23 -23.67 19.70
C HIS A 215 13.88 -24.35 19.45
N PHE A 216 13.71 -25.00 18.30
CA PHE A 216 12.54 -25.82 18.03
C PHE A 216 12.55 -27.10 18.88
N THR A 217 11.42 -27.42 19.50
CA THR A 217 11.18 -28.78 19.97
C THR A 217 11.10 -29.75 18.80
N GLN A 218 11.23 -31.06 19.04
CA GLN A 218 11.12 -32.07 17.99
C GLN A 218 9.77 -32.01 17.27
N GLN A 219 8.68 -31.78 18.00
CA GLN A 219 7.32 -31.66 17.42
C GLN A 219 7.16 -30.41 16.59
N GLN A 220 7.58 -29.25 17.13
CA GLN A 220 7.53 -27.97 16.40
C GLN A 220 8.33 -28.07 15.10
N ARG A 221 9.53 -28.63 15.15
CA ARG A 221 10.39 -28.79 13.97
C ARG A 221 9.73 -29.68 12.92
N ALA A 222 9.15 -30.81 13.32
CA ALA A 222 8.48 -31.72 12.38
C ALA A 222 7.33 -31.03 11.63
N VAL A 223 6.50 -30.26 12.33
CA VAL A 223 5.42 -29.49 11.70
C VAL A 223 5.97 -28.38 10.80
N TYR A 224 6.97 -27.63 11.28
CA TYR A 224 7.61 -26.56 10.52
C TYR A 224 8.20 -27.05 9.19
N GLU A 225 8.90 -28.20 9.22
CA GLU A 225 9.52 -28.78 8.00
C GLU A 225 8.46 -29.20 6.96
N VAL A 226 7.31 -29.70 7.37
CA VAL A 226 6.18 -30.01 6.46
C VAL A 226 5.65 -28.74 5.80
N VAL A 227 5.41 -27.70 6.57
CA VAL A 227 4.92 -26.40 6.04
C VAL A 227 5.95 -25.78 5.09
N LEU A 228 7.23 -25.82 5.47
CA LEU A 228 8.31 -25.29 4.63
C LEU A 228 8.41 -26.02 3.30
N GLU A 229 8.31 -27.37 3.30
CA GLU A 229 8.34 -28.14 2.07
C GLU A 229 7.11 -27.88 1.17
N ALA A 230 5.93 -27.76 1.77
CA ALA A 230 4.72 -27.36 1.04
C ALA A 230 4.90 -26.00 0.37
N ASN A 231 5.38 -24.99 1.10
CA ASN A 231 5.65 -23.64 0.57
C ASN A 231 6.66 -23.70 -0.59
N ARG A 232 7.77 -24.38 -0.42
CA ARG A 232 8.81 -24.54 -1.47
C ARG A 232 8.28 -25.24 -2.72
N THR A 233 7.46 -26.26 -2.54
CA THR A 233 6.85 -27.02 -3.65
C THR A 233 5.92 -26.15 -4.46
N ILE A 234 5.05 -25.37 -3.78
CA ILE A 234 4.14 -24.42 -4.44
C ILE A 234 4.94 -23.37 -5.20
N ALA A 235 5.94 -22.77 -4.56
CA ALA A 235 6.77 -21.73 -5.19
C ALA A 235 7.49 -22.24 -6.46
N LYS A 236 8.00 -23.50 -6.44
CA LYS A 236 8.63 -24.12 -7.60
C LYS A 236 7.64 -24.49 -8.72
N SER A 237 6.41 -24.78 -8.37
CA SER A 237 5.38 -25.17 -9.35
C SER A 237 4.64 -23.99 -9.97
N ALA A 238 4.73 -22.81 -9.37
CA ALA A 238 4.09 -21.61 -9.88
C ALA A 238 4.59 -21.24 -11.29
N LYS A 239 3.65 -21.06 -12.21
CA LYS A 239 3.92 -20.70 -13.61
C LYS A 239 2.92 -19.66 -14.09
N PRO A 240 3.29 -18.84 -15.09
CA PRO A 240 2.33 -17.94 -15.73
C PRO A 240 1.10 -18.69 -16.25
N GLY A 241 -0.10 -18.20 -15.95
CA GLY A 241 -1.37 -18.79 -16.38
C GLY A 241 -1.93 -19.91 -15.48
N MET A 242 -1.34 -20.16 -14.30
CA MET A 242 -1.92 -21.04 -13.29
C MET A 242 -3.08 -20.39 -12.57
#